data_483e476e5d2de6858a5e6cea69da9cb6
#
_entry.id   483e476e5d2de6858a5e6cea69da9cb6
#
_cell.length_a   1.000
_cell.length_b   1.000
_cell.length_c   1.000
_cell.angle_alpha   90.00
_cell.angle_beta   90.00
_cell.angle_gamma   90.00
#
_symmetry.space_group_name_H-M   'P 1'
#
loop_
_entity.id
_entity.type
_entity.pdbx_description
1 polymer ?
#
loop_
_entity_poly.entity_id
_entity_poly.type
_entity_poly.pdbx_seq_one_letter_code
_entity_poly.pdbx_strand_id
1 'polypeptide(L)'
;MAIEKMSLVNIAGLMDELDATLKRCCESGCFHIEPAGNSPDSAMKPLSEKNEYDRPLKELAQLSAQLGITLKETDFTDCDPSAPQDFNSLFEKYNTPFSELNTKRLELTQRISELGGAVRQIDHLKGMHSDFQQLFSMKYVSVRIGKLPVDNLPKLDYYDENFFFVPFETGKSFCWGMYFVPERDKQRVDDIFHSMYFERIRIPSYVSGDADEALEKLKQTIDADTVENAKINEQINELAAKAEPELQKAFSKLRFIHDTFDLRRNAAALNDKLCLLYTSDAADD
;
A
#
# COMPACT_ATOMS: atom_id res chain seq x y z
N MET A 1 -21.07 -27.63 35.92
CA MET A 1 -19.63 -27.47 35.62
C MET A 1 -18.92 -28.64 36.26
N ALA A 2 -18.23 -29.46 35.48
CA ALA A 2 -17.35 -30.51 36.03
C ALA A 2 -16.04 -29.83 36.43
N ILE A 3 -15.70 -29.89 37.72
CA ILE A 3 -14.41 -29.41 38.24
C ILE A 3 -13.44 -30.59 38.04
N GLU A 4 -12.53 -30.46 37.07
CA GLU A 4 -11.45 -31.41 36.91
C GLU A 4 -10.33 -31.08 37.89
N LYS A 5 -9.84 -32.08 38.58
CA LYS A 5 -8.75 -31.96 39.57
C LYS A 5 -7.42 -31.84 38.80
N MET A 6 -6.77 -30.69 38.88
CA MET A 6 -5.45 -30.46 38.33
C MET A 6 -4.34 -30.71 39.37
N SER A 7 -3.19 -31.12 38.95
CA SER A 7 -2.03 -31.37 39.82
C SER A 7 -0.86 -30.50 39.37
N LEU A 8 -0.18 -29.91 40.36
CA LEU A 8 1.05 -29.16 40.09
C LEU A 8 2.15 -30.12 39.62
N VAL A 9 2.68 -29.84 38.45
CA VAL A 9 3.79 -30.60 37.86
C VAL A 9 4.95 -29.69 37.60
N ASN A 10 6.16 -30.07 38.04
CA ASN A 10 7.39 -29.36 37.76
C ASN A 10 8.21 -30.23 36.81
N ILE A 11 8.56 -29.66 35.66
CA ILE A 11 9.38 -30.34 34.66
C ILE A 11 10.74 -29.62 34.64
N ALA A 12 11.81 -30.37 34.99
CA ALA A 12 13.19 -29.87 34.90
C ALA A 12 13.94 -30.64 33.81
N GLY A 13 14.64 -29.94 32.96
CA GLY A 13 15.35 -30.53 31.83
C GLY A 13 16.49 -29.65 31.31
N LEU A 14 17.13 -30.07 30.24
CA LEU A 14 18.15 -29.28 29.56
C LEU A 14 17.51 -28.21 28.68
N MET A 15 18.19 -27.08 28.52
CA MET A 15 17.72 -25.98 27.65
C MET A 15 17.49 -26.43 26.20
N ASP A 16 18.35 -27.30 25.69
CA ASP A 16 18.26 -27.80 24.31
C ASP A 16 16.98 -28.66 24.05
N GLU A 17 16.38 -29.17 25.13
CA GLU A 17 15.16 -29.98 25.05
C GLU A 17 13.87 -29.18 25.35
N LEU A 18 14.00 -27.90 25.69
CA LEU A 18 12.89 -27.06 26.11
C LEU A 18 11.77 -27.01 25.05
N ASP A 19 12.13 -26.74 23.79
CA ASP A 19 11.13 -26.60 22.71
C ASP A 19 10.41 -27.90 22.42
N ALA A 20 11.14 -29.03 22.43
CA ALA A 20 10.53 -30.34 22.25
C ALA A 20 9.58 -30.71 23.42
N THR A 21 9.94 -30.27 24.62
CA THR A 21 9.12 -30.47 25.82
C THR A 21 7.86 -29.63 25.79
N LEU A 22 7.99 -28.31 25.46
CA LEU A 22 6.87 -27.40 25.30
C LEU A 22 5.89 -27.91 24.23
N LYS A 23 6.41 -28.35 23.08
CA LYS A 23 5.60 -28.94 22.02
C LYS A 23 4.78 -30.11 22.55
N ARG A 24 5.38 -31.07 23.26
CA ARG A 24 4.66 -32.22 23.83
C ARG A 24 3.62 -31.81 24.87
N CYS A 25 3.91 -30.80 25.68
CA CYS A 25 2.94 -30.25 26.63
C CYS A 25 1.73 -29.63 25.90
N CYS A 26 1.95 -28.87 24.83
CA CYS A 26 0.85 -28.33 24.02
C CYS A 26 0.04 -29.39 23.31
N GLU A 27 0.70 -30.43 22.74
CA GLU A 27 0.04 -31.54 22.04
C GLU A 27 -0.83 -32.39 22.98
N SER A 28 -0.48 -32.45 24.28
CA SER A 28 -1.26 -33.20 25.26
C SER A 28 -2.64 -32.60 25.53
N GLY A 29 -2.80 -31.27 25.31
CA GLY A 29 -4.05 -30.53 25.53
C GLY A 29 -4.51 -30.44 26.98
N CYS A 30 -3.74 -31.02 27.95
CA CYS A 30 -4.09 -31.07 29.37
C CYS A 30 -3.06 -30.36 30.27
N PHE A 31 -2.14 -29.61 29.67
CA PHE A 31 -1.04 -28.94 30.37
C PHE A 31 -1.23 -27.43 30.35
N HIS A 32 -1.38 -26.83 31.53
CA HIS A 32 -1.44 -25.38 31.67
C HIS A 32 -0.11 -24.86 32.21
N ILE A 33 0.58 -23.98 31.42
CA ILE A 33 1.92 -23.50 31.74
C ILE A 33 1.79 -22.18 32.51
N GLU A 34 2.41 -22.08 33.67
CA GLU A 34 2.51 -20.86 34.45
C GLU A 34 3.92 -20.27 34.45
N PRO A 35 4.04 -18.94 34.63
CA PRO A 35 5.34 -18.27 34.69
C PRO A 35 6.19 -18.80 35.84
N ALA A 36 7.37 -19.35 35.53
CA ALA A 36 8.31 -19.82 36.52
C ALA A 36 9.21 -18.65 37.00
N GLY A 37 9.59 -18.68 38.27
CA GLY A 37 10.70 -17.85 38.78
C GLY A 37 10.36 -16.48 39.34
N ASN A 38 9.12 -16.23 39.78
CA ASN A 38 8.74 -14.95 40.44
C ASN A 38 9.19 -14.85 41.91
N SER A 39 9.98 -15.81 42.42
CA SER A 39 10.52 -15.69 43.78
C SER A 39 11.80 -14.87 43.78
N PRO A 40 11.91 -13.81 44.63
CA PRO A 40 13.09 -12.94 44.69
C PRO A 40 14.38 -13.66 45.06
N ASP A 41 14.26 -14.79 45.76
CA ASP A 41 15.39 -15.60 46.24
C ASP A 41 15.76 -16.78 45.30
N SER A 42 15.09 -16.90 44.14
CA SER A 42 15.35 -17.96 43.19
C SER A 42 16.65 -17.71 42.43
N ALA A 43 17.55 -18.70 42.41
CA ALA A 43 18.72 -18.70 41.54
C ALA A 43 18.37 -18.84 40.04
N MET A 44 17.11 -19.18 39.75
CA MET A 44 16.55 -19.33 38.39
C MET A 44 15.98 -18.00 37.92
N LYS A 45 16.26 -17.64 36.69
CA LYS A 45 15.76 -16.41 36.06
C LYS A 45 14.79 -16.74 34.91
N PRO A 46 13.68 -15.99 34.78
CA PRO A 46 12.79 -16.13 33.63
C PRO A 46 13.55 -15.92 32.32
N LEU A 47 13.20 -16.69 31.30
CA LEU A 47 13.75 -16.50 29.98
C LEU A 47 13.14 -15.22 29.36
N SER A 48 13.99 -14.29 28.95
CA SER A 48 13.59 -12.99 28.36
C SER A 48 14.05 -12.84 26.90
N GLU A 49 14.11 -13.95 26.19
CA GLU A 49 14.53 -13.93 24.79
C GLU A 49 13.50 -13.23 23.92
N LYS A 50 13.97 -12.46 22.95
CA LYS A 50 13.12 -11.85 21.95
C LYS A 50 12.71 -12.91 20.95
N ASN A 51 11.41 -12.97 20.63
CA ASN A 51 10.93 -13.91 19.64
C ASN A 51 11.43 -13.55 18.24
N GLU A 52 12.25 -14.40 17.66
CA GLU A 52 12.83 -14.20 16.32
C GLU A 52 11.82 -14.39 15.19
N TYR A 53 10.70 -15.04 15.48
CA TYR A 53 9.62 -15.30 14.51
C TYR A 53 8.61 -14.16 14.38
N ASP A 54 8.69 -13.13 15.23
CA ASP A 54 7.85 -11.93 15.15
C ASP A 54 7.94 -11.25 13.78
N ARG A 55 9.16 -11.11 13.28
CA ARG A 55 9.41 -10.41 12.01
C ARG A 55 8.93 -11.22 10.82
N PRO A 56 9.32 -12.48 10.62
CA PRO A 56 8.80 -13.31 9.54
C PRO A 56 7.27 -13.43 9.53
N LEU A 57 6.63 -13.52 10.70
CA LEU A 57 5.18 -13.61 10.82
C LEU A 57 4.50 -12.33 10.33
N LYS A 58 5.04 -11.16 10.68
CA LYS A 58 4.54 -9.87 10.21
C LYS A 58 4.74 -9.67 8.70
N GLU A 59 5.91 -10.03 8.19
CA GLU A 59 6.23 -9.93 6.75
C GLU A 59 5.29 -10.81 5.93
N LEU A 60 5.03 -12.05 6.38
CA LEU A 60 4.13 -12.97 5.70
C LEU A 60 2.67 -12.50 5.75
N ALA A 61 2.22 -11.99 6.90
CA ALA A 61 0.88 -11.43 7.04
C ALA A 61 0.70 -10.17 6.16
N GLN A 62 1.71 -9.33 6.08
CA GLN A 62 1.69 -8.13 5.22
C GLN A 62 1.62 -8.49 3.74
N LEU A 63 2.44 -9.44 3.27
CA LEU A 63 2.42 -9.92 1.89
C LEU A 63 1.05 -10.51 1.54
N SER A 64 0.49 -11.34 2.42
CA SER A 64 -0.84 -11.93 2.21
C SER A 64 -1.93 -10.87 2.11
N ALA A 65 -1.90 -9.86 2.98
CA ALA A 65 -2.83 -8.72 2.92
C ALA A 65 -2.69 -7.92 1.61
N GLN A 66 -1.47 -7.71 1.13
CA GLN A 66 -1.21 -7.02 -0.14
C GLN A 66 -1.71 -7.82 -1.36
N LEU A 67 -1.63 -9.14 -1.31
CA LEU A 67 -2.18 -10.05 -2.32
C LEU A 67 -3.70 -10.24 -2.19
N GLY A 68 -4.34 -9.68 -1.15
CA GLY A 68 -5.77 -9.86 -0.87
C GLY A 68 -6.13 -11.24 -0.32
N ILE A 69 -5.14 -11.98 0.20
CA ILE A 69 -5.32 -13.32 0.78
C ILE A 69 -5.67 -13.17 2.26
N THR A 70 -6.76 -13.81 2.69
CA THR A 70 -7.14 -13.89 4.10
C THR A 70 -6.61 -15.18 4.71
N LEU A 71 -5.57 -15.05 5.54
CA LEU A 71 -4.99 -16.20 6.25
C LEU A 71 -5.91 -16.61 7.40
N LYS A 72 -6.09 -17.92 7.55
CA LYS A 72 -6.89 -18.52 8.63
C LYS A 72 -5.98 -19.19 9.64
N GLU A 73 -6.33 -19.08 10.90
CA GLU A 73 -5.69 -19.88 11.94
C GLU A 73 -6.16 -21.33 11.78
N THR A 74 -5.20 -22.22 11.69
CA THR A 74 -5.44 -23.67 11.59
C THR A 74 -4.57 -24.37 12.62
N ASP A 75 -5.12 -25.39 13.28
CA ASP A 75 -4.35 -26.25 14.16
C ASP A 75 -3.30 -27.00 13.33
N PHE A 76 -2.05 -26.81 13.67
CA PHE A 76 -0.93 -27.48 13.01
C PHE A 76 -0.17 -28.33 14.02
N THR A 77 -0.57 -29.59 14.16
CA THR A 77 -0.05 -30.53 15.17
C THR A 77 1.27 -31.20 14.77
N ASP A 78 1.63 -31.14 13.49
CA ASP A 78 2.76 -31.91 12.91
C ASP A 78 4.00 -31.06 12.61
N CYS A 79 4.19 -29.99 13.38
CA CYS A 79 5.31 -29.08 13.21
C CYS A 79 6.43 -29.38 14.22
N ASP A 80 7.66 -29.60 13.75
CA ASP A 80 8.84 -29.63 14.60
C ASP A 80 9.38 -28.20 14.78
N PRO A 81 9.35 -27.62 15.99
CA PRO A 81 9.82 -26.26 16.23
C PRO A 81 11.33 -26.09 15.94
N SER A 82 12.11 -27.15 16.12
CA SER A 82 13.57 -27.13 15.90
C SER A 82 13.95 -27.29 14.42
N ALA A 83 12.99 -27.64 13.54
CA ALA A 83 13.31 -27.80 12.13
C ALA A 83 13.59 -26.44 11.46
N PRO A 84 14.71 -26.29 10.74
CA PRO A 84 15.02 -25.05 10.03
C PRO A 84 13.93 -24.74 9.02
N GLN A 85 13.46 -23.47 9.02
CA GLN A 85 12.41 -22.97 8.14
C GLN A 85 12.96 -21.88 7.25
N ASP A 86 12.90 -22.10 5.94
CA ASP A 86 13.26 -21.07 4.98
C ASP A 86 12.05 -20.22 4.56
N PHE A 87 11.53 -19.47 5.52
CA PHE A 87 10.43 -18.52 5.28
C PHE A 87 10.87 -17.38 4.39
N ASN A 88 12.17 -17.03 4.35
CA ASN A 88 12.68 -15.95 3.55
C ASN A 88 12.60 -16.28 2.05
N SER A 89 12.96 -17.50 1.65
CA SER A 89 12.87 -17.89 0.24
C SER A 89 11.42 -17.94 -0.25
N LEU A 90 10.49 -18.38 0.60
CA LEU A 90 9.07 -18.36 0.27
C LEU A 90 8.54 -16.93 0.13
N PHE A 91 8.95 -16.04 1.03
CA PHE A 91 8.59 -14.63 0.97
C PHE A 91 9.13 -13.98 -0.32
N GLU A 92 10.39 -14.16 -0.62
CA GLU A 92 11.01 -13.61 -1.84
C GLU A 92 10.36 -14.14 -3.12
N LYS A 93 10.02 -15.44 -3.16
CA LYS A 93 9.33 -16.10 -4.28
C LYS A 93 8.07 -15.36 -4.74
N TYR A 94 7.30 -14.82 -3.80
CA TYR A 94 6.04 -14.15 -4.09
C TYR A 94 6.12 -12.63 -4.01
N ASN A 95 6.94 -12.08 -3.12
CA ASN A 95 7.07 -10.64 -2.94
C ASN A 95 7.74 -9.95 -4.14
N THR A 96 8.76 -10.55 -4.72
CA THR A 96 9.47 -9.96 -5.88
C THR A 96 8.55 -9.79 -7.08
N PRO A 97 7.88 -10.84 -7.61
CA PRO A 97 6.99 -10.69 -8.76
C PRO A 97 5.77 -9.80 -8.43
N PHE A 98 5.24 -9.87 -7.21
CA PHE A 98 4.17 -8.99 -6.79
C PHE A 98 4.60 -7.52 -6.81
N SER A 99 5.76 -7.20 -6.26
CA SER A 99 6.29 -5.83 -6.21
C SER A 99 6.47 -5.23 -7.60
N GLU A 100 6.99 -6.01 -8.55
CA GLU A 100 7.15 -5.60 -9.95
C GLU A 100 5.80 -5.31 -10.63
N LEU A 101 4.83 -6.21 -10.48
CA LEU A 101 3.49 -6.05 -11.03
C LEU A 101 2.76 -4.87 -10.39
N ASN A 102 2.87 -4.72 -9.08
CA ASN A 102 2.22 -3.65 -8.34
C ASN A 102 2.80 -2.27 -8.70
N THR A 103 4.11 -2.17 -8.91
CA THR A 103 4.75 -0.93 -9.37
C THR A 103 4.21 -0.52 -10.73
N LYS A 104 4.17 -1.44 -11.70
CA LYS A 104 3.59 -1.18 -13.03
C LYS A 104 2.11 -0.78 -12.95
N ARG A 105 1.33 -1.46 -12.09
CA ARG A 105 -0.07 -1.14 -11.86
C ARG A 105 -0.27 0.29 -11.35
N LEU A 106 0.56 0.71 -10.38
CA LEU A 106 0.51 2.04 -9.81
C LEU A 106 0.89 3.11 -10.84
N GLU A 107 1.94 2.87 -11.64
CA GLU A 107 2.37 3.77 -12.72
C GLU A 107 1.26 3.95 -13.77
N LEU A 108 0.63 2.86 -14.23
CA LEU A 108 -0.49 2.92 -15.17
C LEU A 108 -1.69 3.63 -14.57
N THR A 109 -2.03 3.35 -13.31
CA THR A 109 -3.16 4.00 -12.63
C THR A 109 -2.94 5.52 -12.51
N GLN A 110 -1.74 5.93 -12.16
CA GLN A 110 -1.38 7.35 -12.12
C GLN A 110 -1.47 7.98 -13.50
N ARG A 111 -0.91 7.33 -14.54
CA ARG A 111 -0.95 7.83 -15.91
C ARG A 111 -2.37 7.94 -16.45
N ILE A 112 -3.23 6.95 -16.22
CA ILE A 112 -4.66 7.01 -16.59
C ILE A 112 -5.34 8.21 -15.90
N SER A 113 -5.04 8.44 -14.61
CA SER A 113 -5.60 9.58 -13.88
C SER A 113 -5.14 10.93 -14.44
N GLU A 114 -3.87 11.06 -14.78
CA GLU A 114 -3.29 12.27 -15.38
C GLU A 114 -3.89 12.55 -16.77
N LEU A 115 -3.95 11.51 -17.62
CA LEU A 115 -4.55 11.61 -18.96
C LEU A 115 -6.05 11.93 -18.87
N GLY A 116 -6.77 11.32 -17.93
CA GLY A 116 -8.17 11.63 -17.67
C GLY A 116 -8.38 13.08 -17.20
N GLY A 117 -7.42 13.64 -16.46
CA GLY A 117 -7.37 15.06 -16.14
C GLY A 117 -7.21 15.93 -17.39
N ALA A 118 -6.29 15.56 -18.27
CA ALA A 118 -6.06 16.26 -19.54
C ALA A 118 -7.28 16.22 -20.46
N VAL A 119 -7.93 15.05 -20.57
CA VAL A 119 -9.18 14.89 -21.36
C VAL A 119 -10.25 15.86 -20.88
N ARG A 120 -10.51 15.93 -19.56
CA ARG A 120 -11.50 16.87 -19.01
C ARG A 120 -11.17 18.33 -19.31
N GLN A 121 -9.89 18.70 -19.34
CA GLN A 121 -9.48 20.08 -19.66
C GLN A 121 -9.65 20.39 -21.15
N ILE A 122 -9.30 19.44 -22.02
CA ILE A 122 -9.38 19.64 -23.49
C ILE A 122 -10.82 19.52 -23.98
N ASP A 123 -11.69 18.80 -23.28
CA ASP A 123 -13.11 18.63 -23.66
C ASP A 123 -13.86 19.98 -23.77
N HIS A 124 -13.47 20.96 -22.93
CA HIS A 124 -13.97 22.34 -23.02
C HIS A 124 -13.46 23.11 -24.23
N LEU A 125 -12.47 22.59 -24.96
CA LEU A 125 -11.89 23.21 -26.15
C LEU A 125 -12.47 22.62 -27.45
N LYS A 126 -13.47 21.74 -27.36
CA LYS A 126 -14.16 21.17 -28.52
C LYS A 126 -14.66 22.26 -29.46
N GLY A 127 -14.48 22.02 -30.76
CA GLY A 127 -14.87 22.99 -31.79
C GLY A 127 -13.83 24.09 -32.02
N MET A 128 -12.71 24.07 -31.30
CA MET A 128 -11.58 24.95 -31.61
C MET A 128 -10.72 24.28 -32.70
N HIS A 129 -10.97 24.67 -33.95
CA HIS A 129 -10.24 24.14 -35.13
C HIS A 129 -8.85 24.80 -35.31
N SER A 130 -8.12 24.99 -34.22
CA SER A 130 -6.77 25.57 -34.24
C SER A 130 -5.77 24.57 -33.72
N ASP A 131 -4.71 24.36 -34.43
CA ASP A 131 -3.60 23.50 -34.01
C ASP A 131 -2.91 24.07 -32.76
N PHE A 132 -2.98 23.33 -31.66
CA PHE A 132 -2.33 23.74 -30.41
C PHE A 132 -0.83 23.95 -30.55
N GLN A 133 -0.18 23.18 -31.42
CA GLN A 133 1.26 23.30 -31.64
C GLN A 133 1.60 24.64 -32.32
N GLN A 134 0.78 25.06 -33.26
CA GLN A 134 0.93 26.37 -33.88
C GLN A 134 0.65 27.50 -32.91
N LEU A 135 -0.42 27.41 -32.11
CA LEU A 135 -0.77 28.44 -31.11
C LEU A 135 0.31 28.66 -30.07
N PHE A 136 0.94 27.58 -29.58
CA PHE A 136 1.97 27.69 -28.53
C PHE A 136 3.40 27.93 -29.06
N SER A 137 3.63 27.79 -30.36
CA SER A 137 4.92 28.02 -30.99
C SER A 137 5.12 29.47 -31.46
N MET A 138 4.15 30.34 -31.22
CA MET A 138 4.27 31.77 -31.63
C MET A 138 5.43 32.44 -30.90
N LYS A 139 6.32 33.08 -31.65
CA LYS A 139 7.58 33.63 -31.11
C LYS A 139 7.41 34.96 -30.38
N TYR A 140 6.42 35.77 -30.76
CA TYR A 140 6.22 37.13 -30.25
C TYR A 140 4.97 37.30 -29.41
N VAL A 141 4.10 36.30 -29.40
CA VAL A 141 2.84 36.28 -28.67
C VAL A 141 2.75 35.04 -27.85
N SER A 142 2.53 35.18 -26.56
CA SER A 142 2.20 34.07 -25.67
C SER A 142 0.70 33.86 -25.63
N VAL A 143 0.29 32.61 -25.66
CA VAL A 143 -1.12 32.17 -25.52
C VAL A 143 -1.30 31.45 -24.20
N ARG A 144 -2.37 31.78 -23.51
CA ARG A 144 -2.80 31.09 -22.28
C ARG A 144 -4.26 30.66 -22.42
N ILE A 145 -4.52 29.41 -22.11
CA ILE A 145 -5.86 28.85 -22.13
C ILE A 145 -6.25 28.52 -20.68
N GLY A 146 -7.49 28.79 -20.32
CA GLY A 146 -7.98 28.53 -18.98
C GLY A 146 -9.44 28.93 -18.77
N LYS A 147 -9.84 28.95 -17.51
CA LYS A 147 -11.16 29.40 -17.09
C LYS A 147 -11.05 30.62 -16.18
N LEU A 148 -11.99 31.55 -16.35
CA LEU A 148 -12.15 32.76 -15.57
C LEU A 148 -13.53 32.73 -14.90
N PRO A 149 -13.69 33.14 -13.61
CA PRO A 149 -15.00 33.36 -13.03
C PRO A 149 -15.82 34.37 -13.86
N VAL A 150 -17.07 34.04 -14.17
CA VAL A 150 -17.93 34.90 -15.01
C VAL A 150 -18.07 36.31 -14.46
N ASP A 151 -18.09 36.44 -13.11
CA ASP A 151 -18.19 37.74 -12.41
C ASP A 151 -16.96 38.65 -12.65
N ASN A 152 -15.86 38.05 -13.12
CA ASN A 152 -14.61 38.83 -13.41
C ASN A 152 -14.45 39.16 -14.89
N LEU A 153 -15.31 38.64 -15.78
CA LEU A 153 -15.27 38.98 -17.20
C LEU A 153 -15.40 40.49 -17.46
N PRO A 154 -16.35 41.25 -16.86
CA PRO A 154 -16.49 42.68 -17.06
C PRO A 154 -15.28 43.48 -16.55
N LYS A 155 -14.47 42.90 -15.65
CA LYS A 155 -13.28 43.58 -15.10
C LYS A 155 -12.11 43.62 -16.10
N LEU A 156 -12.14 42.77 -17.13
CA LEU A 156 -11.14 42.80 -18.19
C LEU A 156 -11.10 44.16 -18.89
N ASP A 157 -12.24 44.82 -19.01
CA ASP A 157 -12.38 46.13 -19.65
C ASP A 157 -11.76 47.30 -18.84
N TYR A 158 -11.41 47.06 -17.56
CA TYR A 158 -10.79 48.08 -16.71
C TYR A 158 -9.27 48.13 -16.86
N TYR A 159 -8.66 47.14 -17.53
CA TYR A 159 -7.23 47.09 -17.73
C TYR A 159 -6.86 47.62 -19.13
N ASP A 160 -6.10 48.67 -19.16
CA ASP A 160 -5.55 49.28 -20.40
C ASP A 160 -4.20 48.64 -20.77
N GLU A 161 -4.21 47.28 -20.89
CA GLU A 161 -3.01 46.52 -21.20
C GLU A 161 -3.14 45.85 -22.57
N ASN A 162 -1.99 45.51 -23.16
CA ASN A 162 -1.94 44.88 -24.47
C ASN A 162 -2.25 43.36 -24.37
N PHE A 163 -3.47 43.01 -24.17
CA PHE A 163 -3.92 41.60 -24.28
C PHE A 163 -5.25 41.52 -25.03
N PHE A 164 -5.54 40.32 -25.49
CA PHE A 164 -6.81 40.02 -26.16
C PHE A 164 -7.36 38.74 -25.58
N PHE A 165 -8.56 38.75 -24.95
CA PHE A 165 -9.22 37.62 -24.40
C PHE A 165 -10.32 37.12 -25.34
N VAL A 166 -10.30 35.83 -25.70
CA VAL A 166 -11.29 35.18 -26.56
C VAL A 166 -12.01 34.13 -25.73
N PRO A 167 -13.27 34.40 -25.35
CA PRO A 167 -14.12 33.36 -24.75
C PRO A 167 -14.56 32.33 -25.80
N PHE A 168 -14.61 31.06 -25.47
CA PHE A 168 -15.12 30.03 -26.36
C PHE A 168 -16.26 29.20 -25.71
N GLU A 169 -16.33 29.13 -24.37
CA GLU A 169 -17.46 28.51 -23.67
C GLU A 169 -17.75 29.31 -22.41
N THR A 170 -19.04 29.69 -22.21
CA THR A 170 -19.46 30.42 -21.02
C THR A 170 -20.53 29.60 -20.27
N GLY A 171 -20.15 29.08 -19.11
CA GLY A 171 -21.04 28.40 -18.18
C GLY A 171 -21.66 29.35 -17.15
N LYS A 172 -22.33 28.81 -16.15
CA LYS A 172 -22.96 29.61 -15.08
C LYS A 172 -21.95 30.28 -14.15
N SER A 173 -20.85 29.63 -13.85
CA SER A 173 -19.84 30.09 -12.86
C SER A 173 -18.53 30.48 -13.50
N PHE A 174 -18.14 29.86 -14.59
CA PHE A 174 -16.88 30.05 -15.26
C PHE A 174 -17.06 30.28 -16.76
N CYS A 175 -16.19 31.12 -17.29
CA CYS A 175 -15.99 31.31 -18.72
C CYS A 175 -14.66 30.68 -19.12
N TRP A 176 -14.69 29.75 -20.05
CA TRP A 176 -13.51 29.18 -20.68
C TRP A 176 -13.08 30.08 -21.82
N GLY A 177 -11.81 30.39 -21.86
CA GLY A 177 -11.27 31.29 -22.89
C GLY A 177 -9.76 31.21 -22.99
N MET A 178 -9.24 31.92 -23.93
CA MET A 178 -7.80 32.11 -24.10
C MET A 178 -7.47 33.58 -24.17
N TYR A 179 -6.29 33.94 -23.68
CA TYR A 179 -5.75 35.28 -23.91
C TYR A 179 -4.42 35.24 -24.67
N PHE A 180 -4.25 36.24 -25.49
CA PHE A 180 -3.07 36.50 -26.28
C PHE A 180 -2.37 37.70 -25.67
N VAL A 181 -1.07 37.63 -25.49
CA VAL A 181 -0.28 38.68 -24.91
C VAL A 181 1.07 38.79 -25.61
N PRO A 182 1.58 39.98 -25.94
CA PRO A 182 2.94 40.15 -26.42
C PRO A 182 3.96 39.59 -25.41
N GLU A 183 4.99 38.88 -25.86
CA GLU A 183 5.95 38.24 -24.97
C GLU A 183 6.59 39.21 -23.97
N ARG A 184 6.77 40.49 -24.37
CA ARG A 184 7.32 41.57 -23.51
C ARG A 184 6.43 41.93 -22.31
N ASP A 185 5.07 41.78 -22.45
CA ASP A 185 4.07 42.20 -21.46
C ASP A 185 3.52 40.99 -20.67
N LYS A 186 3.99 39.79 -21.00
CA LYS A 186 3.52 38.50 -20.50
C LYS A 186 3.39 38.42 -18.99
N GLN A 187 4.46 38.75 -18.25
CA GLN A 187 4.46 38.63 -16.80
C GLN A 187 3.40 39.52 -16.17
N ARG A 188 3.28 40.76 -16.61
CA ARG A 188 2.32 41.72 -16.09
C ARG A 188 0.87 41.30 -16.36
N VAL A 189 0.60 40.80 -17.56
CA VAL A 189 -0.73 40.33 -17.93
C VAL A 189 -1.05 38.97 -17.21
N ASP A 190 -0.08 38.06 -17.11
CA ASP A 190 -0.23 36.82 -16.33
C ASP A 190 -0.59 37.15 -14.87
N ASP A 191 0.01 38.18 -14.24
CA ASP A 191 -0.31 38.64 -12.87
C ASP A 191 -1.73 39.22 -12.76
N ILE A 192 -2.17 39.98 -13.78
CA ILE A 192 -3.55 40.48 -13.86
C ILE A 192 -4.56 39.33 -13.89
N PHE A 193 -4.38 38.38 -14.81
CA PHE A 193 -5.26 37.23 -14.91
C PHE A 193 -5.25 36.37 -13.65
N HIS A 194 -4.09 36.20 -13.00
CA HIS A 194 -3.98 35.52 -11.72
C HIS A 194 -4.78 36.22 -10.60
N SER A 195 -4.73 37.56 -10.56
CA SER A 195 -5.52 38.36 -9.59
C SER A 195 -7.03 38.24 -9.78
N MET A 196 -7.45 37.93 -10.99
CA MET A 196 -8.85 37.66 -11.35
C MET A 196 -9.26 36.20 -11.21
N TYR A 197 -8.42 35.36 -10.57
CA TYR A 197 -8.65 33.93 -10.38
C TYR A 197 -8.76 33.13 -11.70
N PHE A 198 -7.97 33.54 -12.70
CA PHE A 198 -7.85 32.76 -13.93
C PHE A 198 -7.08 31.45 -13.64
N GLU A 199 -7.73 30.32 -13.80
CA GLU A 199 -7.12 29.01 -13.67
C GLU A 199 -6.60 28.54 -15.04
N ARG A 200 -5.29 28.54 -15.19
CA ARG A 200 -4.64 28.13 -16.44
C ARG A 200 -4.73 26.63 -16.65
N ILE A 201 -5.13 26.20 -17.84
CA ILE A 201 -4.98 24.84 -18.33
C ILE A 201 -3.55 24.63 -18.83
N ARG A 202 -2.92 23.56 -18.40
CA ARG A 202 -1.65 23.11 -18.97
C ARG A 202 -1.94 21.98 -19.94
N ILE A 203 -1.91 22.28 -21.22
CA ILE A 203 -1.98 21.27 -22.27
C ILE A 203 -0.61 20.58 -22.32
N PRO A 204 -0.54 19.23 -22.14
CA PRO A 204 0.72 18.53 -22.23
C PRO A 204 1.37 18.69 -23.60
N SER A 205 2.69 18.78 -23.63
CA SER A 205 3.47 19.04 -24.87
C SER A 205 3.37 17.91 -25.92
N TYR A 206 2.90 16.74 -25.53
CA TYR A 206 2.66 15.61 -26.43
C TYR A 206 1.31 15.67 -27.16
N VAL A 207 0.46 16.62 -26.78
CA VAL A 207 -0.82 16.88 -27.45
C VAL A 207 -0.54 17.70 -28.72
N SER A 208 -0.81 17.12 -29.87
CA SER A 208 -0.64 17.75 -31.21
C SER A 208 -1.91 17.64 -32.02
N GLY A 209 -2.12 18.57 -32.94
CA GLY A 209 -3.33 18.66 -33.73
C GLY A 209 -4.38 19.59 -33.11
N ASP A 210 -5.62 19.48 -33.56
CA ASP A 210 -6.73 20.21 -32.97
C ASP A 210 -7.28 19.51 -31.70
N ALA A 211 -8.27 20.12 -31.06
CA ALA A 211 -8.85 19.61 -29.81
C ALA A 211 -9.49 18.22 -29.98
N ASP A 212 -10.14 17.98 -31.11
CA ASP A 212 -10.86 16.74 -31.35
C ASP A 212 -9.89 15.58 -31.65
N GLU A 213 -8.84 15.82 -32.46
CA GLU A 213 -7.77 14.83 -32.68
C GLU A 213 -7.02 14.50 -31.40
N ALA A 214 -6.73 15.52 -30.58
CA ALA A 214 -6.06 15.36 -29.31
C ALA A 214 -6.88 14.51 -28.33
N LEU A 215 -8.19 14.76 -28.23
CA LEU A 215 -9.11 14.00 -27.40
C LEU A 215 -9.18 12.53 -27.84
N GLU A 216 -9.26 12.29 -29.15
CA GLU A 216 -9.30 10.92 -29.67
C GLU A 216 -8.04 10.13 -29.31
N LYS A 217 -6.86 10.72 -29.54
CA LYS A 217 -5.56 10.10 -29.19
C LYS A 217 -5.44 9.82 -27.68
N LEU A 218 -5.86 10.77 -26.84
CA LEU A 218 -5.82 10.61 -25.38
C LEU A 218 -6.75 9.50 -24.92
N LYS A 219 -7.98 9.42 -25.46
CA LYS A 219 -8.91 8.35 -25.14
C LYS A 219 -8.38 6.99 -25.56
N GLN A 220 -7.84 6.87 -26.78
CA GLN A 220 -7.21 5.62 -27.24
C GLN A 220 -6.05 5.19 -26.33
N THR A 221 -5.24 6.14 -25.85
CA THR A 221 -4.17 5.84 -24.91
C THR A 221 -4.71 5.37 -23.57
N ILE A 222 -5.73 6.04 -23.03
CA ILE A 222 -6.39 5.64 -21.77
C ILE A 222 -6.99 4.24 -21.88
N ASP A 223 -7.64 3.94 -23.00
CA ASP A 223 -8.24 2.62 -23.24
C ASP A 223 -7.16 1.54 -23.31
N ALA A 224 -6.04 1.79 -24.00
CA ALA A 224 -4.91 0.86 -24.06
C ALA A 224 -4.29 0.62 -22.66
N ASP A 225 -4.03 1.70 -21.92
CA ASP A 225 -3.49 1.63 -20.56
C ASP A 225 -4.45 0.91 -19.59
N THR A 226 -5.77 1.12 -19.77
CA THR A 226 -6.80 0.45 -18.97
C THR A 226 -6.83 -1.05 -19.24
N VAL A 227 -6.72 -1.46 -20.50
CA VAL A 227 -6.62 -2.88 -20.87
C VAL A 227 -5.35 -3.51 -20.31
N GLU A 228 -4.22 -2.81 -20.38
CA GLU A 228 -2.96 -3.29 -19.81
C GLU A 228 -3.04 -3.40 -18.28
N ASN A 229 -3.61 -2.41 -17.61
CA ASN A 229 -3.84 -2.45 -16.16
C ASN A 229 -4.75 -3.62 -15.74
N ALA A 230 -5.77 -3.91 -16.51
CA ALA A 230 -6.64 -5.06 -16.28
C ALA A 230 -5.87 -6.40 -16.40
N LYS A 231 -4.98 -6.55 -17.39
CA LYS A 231 -4.11 -7.73 -17.52
C LYS A 231 -3.16 -7.88 -16.33
N ILE A 232 -2.58 -6.78 -15.85
CA ILE A 232 -1.70 -6.82 -14.66
C ILE A 232 -2.49 -7.25 -13.42
N ASN A 233 -3.73 -6.75 -13.25
CA ASN A 233 -4.59 -7.19 -12.14
C ASN A 233 -4.93 -8.68 -12.23
N GLU A 234 -5.15 -9.22 -13.43
CA GLU A 234 -5.34 -10.66 -13.64
C GLU A 234 -4.09 -11.46 -13.24
N GLN A 235 -2.91 -11.01 -13.64
CA GLN A 235 -1.64 -11.62 -13.25
C GLN A 235 -1.41 -11.60 -11.73
N ILE A 236 -1.78 -10.51 -11.06
CA ILE A 236 -1.73 -10.41 -9.59
C ILE A 236 -2.70 -11.41 -8.96
N ASN A 237 -3.92 -11.54 -9.48
CA ASN A 237 -4.90 -12.51 -8.99
C ASN A 237 -4.44 -13.97 -9.20
N GLU A 238 -3.83 -14.27 -10.34
CA GLU A 238 -3.23 -15.59 -10.58
C GLU A 238 -2.08 -15.89 -9.62
N LEU A 239 -1.23 -14.88 -9.37
CA LEU A 239 -0.13 -14.99 -8.41
C LEU A 239 -0.68 -15.24 -7.00
N ALA A 240 -1.72 -14.51 -6.60
CA ALA A 240 -2.38 -14.68 -5.31
C ALA A 240 -3.00 -16.09 -5.16
N ALA A 241 -3.69 -16.58 -6.19
CA ALA A 241 -4.28 -17.93 -6.17
C ALA A 241 -3.22 -19.04 -6.05
N LYS A 242 -2.04 -18.86 -6.66
CA LYS A 242 -0.92 -19.78 -6.51
C LYS A 242 -0.25 -19.67 -5.14
N ALA A 243 -0.18 -18.46 -4.60
CA ALA A 243 0.46 -18.19 -3.32
C ALA A 243 -0.38 -18.64 -2.11
N GLU A 244 -1.71 -18.53 -2.20
CA GLU A 244 -2.64 -18.78 -1.09
C GLU A 244 -2.36 -20.09 -0.34
N PRO A 245 -2.30 -21.28 -0.98
CA PRO A 245 -2.09 -22.54 -0.28
C PRO A 245 -0.70 -22.64 0.37
N GLU A 246 0.33 -22.09 -0.26
CA GLU A 246 1.69 -22.10 0.27
C GLU A 246 1.84 -21.13 1.46
N LEU A 247 1.30 -19.91 1.30
CA LEU A 247 1.32 -18.90 2.37
C LEU A 247 0.47 -19.31 3.56
N GLN A 248 -0.71 -19.93 3.33
CA GLN A 248 -1.56 -20.47 4.40
C GLN A 248 -0.82 -21.53 5.20
N LYS A 249 -0.17 -22.48 4.52
CA LYS A 249 0.61 -23.52 5.18
C LYS A 249 1.79 -22.96 5.97
N ALA A 250 2.52 -22.01 5.37
CA ALA A 250 3.65 -21.36 6.02
C ALA A 250 3.21 -20.53 7.22
N PHE A 251 2.08 -19.82 7.12
CA PHE A 251 1.52 -19.03 8.21
C PHE A 251 1.14 -19.88 9.41
N SER A 252 0.39 -20.96 9.18
CA SER A 252 -0.02 -21.87 10.26
C SER A 252 1.20 -22.47 10.99
N LYS A 253 2.22 -22.86 10.22
CA LYS A 253 3.45 -23.41 10.77
C LYS A 253 4.24 -22.34 11.53
N LEU A 254 4.42 -21.18 10.96
CA LEU A 254 5.16 -20.07 11.58
C LEU A 254 4.45 -19.57 12.83
N ARG A 255 3.12 -19.49 12.81
CA ARG A 255 2.31 -19.14 13.99
C ARG A 255 2.50 -20.12 15.12
N PHE A 256 2.45 -21.42 14.82
CA PHE A 256 2.68 -22.46 15.83
C PHE A 256 4.09 -22.34 16.45
N ILE A 257 5.13 -22.16 15.63
CA ILE A 257 6.51 -21.99 16.13
C ILE A 257 6.63 -20.71 16.97
N HIS A 258 6.04 -19.61 16.50
CA HIS A 258 6.02 -18.35 17.22
C HIS A 258 5.36 -18.48 18.60
N ASP A 259 4.16 -19.08 18.65
CA ASP A 259 3.41 -19.23 19.89
C ASP A 259 4.12 -20.22 20.85
N THR A 260 4.71 -21.30 20.33
CA THR A 260 5.54 -22.21 21.12
C THR A 260 6.77 -21.52 21.68
N PHE A 261 7.43 -20.67 20.89
CA PHE A 261 8.58 -19.88 21.35
C PHE A 261 8.18 -18.87 22.46
N ASP A 262 7.01 -18.24 22.33
CA ASP A 262 6.51 -17.33 23.37
C ASP A 262 6.24 -18.05 24.71
N LEU A 263 5.90 -19.31 24.69
CA LEU A 263 5.75 -20.12 25.90
C LEU A 263 7.06 -20.30 26.67
N ARG A 264 8.22 -20.16 26.00
CA ARG A 264 9.53 -20.20 26.66
C ARG A 264 9.67 -19.14 27.76
N ARG A 265 8.94 -18.02 27.64
CA ARG A 265 8.93 -16.96 28.67
C ARG A 265 8.39 -17.43 30.01
N ASN A 266 7.61 -18.51 30.02
CA ASN A 266 7.10 -19.10 31.24
C ASN A 266 8.11 -20.06 31.89
N ALA A 267 9.21 -20.38 31.21
CA ALA A 267 10.29 -21.18 31.79
C ALA A 267 11.30 -20.30 32.53
N ALA A 268 11.93 -20.85 33.56
CA ALA A 268 13.06 -20.24 34.22
C ALA A 268 14.32 -21.06 33.98
N ALA A 269 15.45 -20.39 33.76
CA ALA A 269 16.73 -21.01 33.52
C ALA A 269 17.71 -20.80 34.67
N LEU A 270 18.55 -21.82 34.91
CA LEU A 270 19.68 -21.77 35.78
C LEU A 270 20.97 -21.89 34.95
N ASN A 271 21.76 -20.80 34.90
CA ASN A 271 23.03 -20.73 34.18
C ASN A 271 22.92 -21.18 32.69
N ASP A 272 21.80 -20.91 32.03
CA ASP A 272 21.52 -21.24 30.63
C ASP A 272 21.65 -22.74 30.25
N LYS A 273 21.58 -23.62 31.24
CA LYS A 273 21.74 -25.07 31.05
C LYS A 273 20.55 -25.87 31.49
N LEU A 274 19.88 -25.44 32.55
CA LEU A 274 18.72 -26.11 33.13
C LEU A 274 17.51 -25.21 33.00
N CYS A 275 16.37 -25.77 32.59
CA CYS A 275 15.10 -25.08 32.60
C CYS A 275 14.10 -25.74 33.55
N LEU A 276 13.16 -24.95 34.04
CA LEU A 276 12.08 -25.38 34.89
C LEU A 276 10.77 -24.81 34.35
N LEU A 277 9.78 -25.67 34.18
CA LEU A 277 8.41 -25.33 33.81
C LEU A 277 7.48 -25.66 34.99
N TYR A 278 6.55 -24.74 35.27
CA TYR A 278 5.53 -24.92 36.29
C TYR A 278 4.15 -25.12 35.65
N THR A 279 3.28 -25.87 36.32
CA THR A 279 1.84 -25.88 36.04
C THR A 279 1.09 -25.49 37.30
N SER A 280 0.01 -24.74 37.19
CA SER A 280 -0.85 -24.46 38.32
C SER A 280 -1.87 -25.59 38.55
N ASP A 281 -2.27 -25.70 39.79
CA ASP A 281 -3.48 -26.45 40.16
C ASP A 281 -4.65 -25.45 40.05
N ALA A 282 -5.59 -25.67 39.13
CA ALA A 282 -6.75 -24.80 38.91
C ALA A 282 -7.76 -24.77 40.08
N ALA A 283 -7.37 -25.30 41.23
CA ALA A 283 -8.23 -25.43 42.40
C ALA A 283 -8.09 -24.31 43.44
N ASP A 284 -7.20 -23.32 43.19
CA ASP A 284 -6.92 -22.27 44.19
C ASP A 284 -7.38 -20.82 43.78
N ASP A 285 -8.43 -20.72 42.92
CA ASP A 285 -9.13 -19.46 42.69
C ASP A 285 -10.62 -19.52 43.02
#